data_aca83d93db0b403b7957d6d73fba3b30
#
_entry.id   aca83d93db0b403b7957d6d73fba3b30
#
_cell.length_a   1.000
_cell.length_b   1.000
_cell.length_c   1.000
_cell.angle_alpha   90.00
_cell.angle_beta   90.00
_cell.angle_gamma   90.00
#
_symmetry.space_group_name_H-M   'P 1'
#
loop_
_entity.id
_entity.type
_entity.pdbx_description
1 polymer ?
#
loop_
_entity_poly.entity_id
_entity_poly.type
_entity_poly.pdbx_seq_one_letter_code
_entity_poly.pdbx_strand_id
1 'polypeptide(L)'
;LVLGVVDGHNSGIGGGCLVLIRRSNGQVHAIDGREMAGLGAGEGMFLRGGKADASLSQNGPLACGVPSQIAAIKQMHTLAGRMAWKDLFTDAQRAALEGVAASKSVARTIATEADELRKYPASSAIYFHSDGTAIREGEPLVQKDLASTLESIAVQGSEWFYEGPFASKCAGYLKSIGGILTRDDFLAYRSKERTAIRTKYRNYEVIGFPPPSSGGMHIAQMLMMLEPYPVGAWMRSRPEAYYHLLCEVMKRAFADRAYW
;
A
#
# COMPACT_ATOMS: atom_id res chain seq x y z
N LEU A 1 5.34 7.78 5.77
CA LEU A 1 4.25 8.76 5.96
C LEU A 1 4.27 9.83 4.87
N VAL A 2 5.43 10.46 4.57
CA VAL A 2 5.54 11.50 3.52
C VAL A 2 5.06 10.99 2.15
N LEU A 3 5.41 9.75 1.76
CA LEU A 3 4.91 9.16 0.52
C LEU A 3 3.37 9.16 0.43
N GLY A 4 2.67 8.96 1.55
CA GLY A 4 1.21 9.02 1.57
C GLY A 4 0.63 10.42 1.30
N VAL A 5 1.45 11.46 1.37
CA VAL A 5 1.07 12.84 1.02
C VAL A 5 1.42 13.16 -0.42
N VAL A 6 2.63 12.79 -0.87
CA VAL A 6 3.18 13.20 -2.18
C VAL A 6 2.88 12.20 -3.31
N ASP A 7 2.48 10.99 -2.98
CA ASP A 7 2.20 9.87 -3.89
C ASP A 7 0.99 9.05 -3.43
N GLY A 8 -0.08 9.75 -3.09
CA GLY A 8 -1.27 9.21 -2.42
C GLY A 8 -2.02 8.10 -3.17
N HIS A 9 -1.76 7.95 -4.48
CA HIS A 9 -2.34 6.85 -5.28
C HIS A 9 -1.60 5.52 -5.11
N ASN A 10 -0.36 5.53 -4.61
CA ASN A 10 0.44 4.32 -4.35
C ASN A 10 0.70 4.09 -2.86
N SER A 11 0.54 5.10 -2.02
CA SER A 11 0.85 5.03 -0.60
C SER A 11 -0.14 5.87 0.21
N GLY A 12 -0.33 5.55 1.48
CA GLY A 12 -1.16 6.38 2.36
C GLY A 12 -1.77 5.64 3.53
N ILE A 13 -2.22 6.40 4.50
CA ILE A 13 -2.81 5.87 5.75
C ILE A 13 -4.14 5.16 5.52
N GLY A 14 -4.77 5.34 4.35
CA GLY A 14 -5.98 4.62 3.94
C GLY A 14 -5.72 3.23 3.34
N GLY A 15 -4.46 2.86 3.15
CA GLY A 15 -4.04 1.57 2.60
C GLY A 15 -3.22 0.74 3.57
N GLY A 16 -2.38 -0.15 3.03
CA GLY A 16 -1.51 -1.02 3.80
C GLY A 16 -0.04 -0.95 3.38
N CYS A 17 0.76 -1.74 4.06
CA CYS A 17 2.16 -1.90 3.70
C CYS A 17 2.70 -3.26 4.14
N LEU A 18 3.79 -3.68 3.51
CA LEU A 18 4.58 -4.84 3.89
C LEU A 18 5.98 -4.34 4.27
N VAL A 19 6.46 -4.73 5.45
CA VAL A 19 7.71 -4.20 6.00
C VAL A 19 8.70 -5.33 6.28
N LEU A 20 9.91 -5.21 5.76
CA LEU A 20 11.05 -6.03 6.17
C LEU A 20 12.03 -5.15 6.97
N ILE A 21 12.39 -5.59 8.15
CA ILE A 21 13.38 -4.94 9.00
C ILE A 21 14.53 -5.91 9.21
N ARG A 22 15.74 -5.51 8.80
CA ARG A 22 16.97 -6.22 9.19
C ARG A 22 17.72 -5.39 10.21
N ARG A 23 17.86 -5.92 11.41
CA ARG A 23 18.63 -5.28 12.49
C ARG A 23 20.13 -5.50 12.31
N SER A 24 20.94 -4.69 12.97
CA SER A 24 22.41 -4.80 12.94
C SER A 24 22.93 -6.16 13.44
N ASN A 25 22.20 -6.80 14.36
CA ASN A 25 22.51 -8.15 14.85
C ASN A 25 22.11 -9.28 13.88
N GLY A 26 21.61 -8.96 12.68
CA GLY A 26 21.17 -9.94 11.69
C GLY A 26 19.72 -10.43 11.85
N GLN A 27 19.03 -10.08 12.92
CA GLN A 27 17.62 -10.43 13.11
C GLN A 27 16.75 -9.76 12.03
N VAL A 28 15.81 -10.52 11.49
CA VAL A 28 14.88 -10.05 10.46
C VAL A 28 13.45 -10.19 10.96
N HIS A 29 12.69 -9.13 10.81
CA HIS A 29 11.25 -9.09 11.05
C HIS A 29 10.52 -8.83 9.74
N ALA A 30 9.43 -9.53 9.49
CA ALA A 30 8.52 -9.29 8.38
C ALA A 30 7.14 -8.93 8.95
N ILE A 31 6.71 -7.68 8.77
CA ILE A 31 5.43 -7.19 9.27
C ILE A 31 4.45 -7.12 8.11
N ASP A 32 3.39 -7.92 8.22
CA ASP A 32 2.27 -7.93 7.30
C ASP A 32 1.22 -6.91 7.80
N GLY A 33 1.23 -5.76 7.16
CA GLY A 33 0.23 -4.72 7.29
C GLY A 33 -0.65 -4.65 6.04
N ARG A 34 -1.09 -5.80 5.52
CA ARG A 34 -2.07 -5.86 4.44
C ARG A 34 -3.45 -5.51 4.96
N GLU A 35 -4.23 -4.81 4.16
CA GLU A 35 -5.63 -4.50 4.46
C GLU A 35 -6.43 -5.79 4.66
N MET A 36 -7.46 -5.72 5.50
CA MET A 36 -8.38 -6.82 5.73
C MET A 36 -9.78 -6.44 5.23
N ALA A 37 -10.49 -7.42 4.68
CA ALA A 37 -11.92 -7.28 4.41
C ALA A 37 -12.68 -7.07 5.72
N GLY A 38 -13.76 -6.29 5.67
CA GLY A 38 -14.66 -6.16 6.80
C GLY A 38 -15.38 -7.47 7.12
N LEU A 39 -15.80 -7.65 8.36
CA LEU A 39 -16.54 -8.82 8.81
C LEU A 39 -17.86 -9.04 8.06
N GLY A 40 -18.42 -7.97 7.47
CA GLY A 40 -19.59 -8.04 6.59
C GLY A 40 -19.31 -8.51 5.16
N ALA A 41 -18.05 -8.80 4.81
CA ALA A 41 -17.70 -9.32 3.50
C ALA A 41 -18.23 -10.76 3.35
N GLY A 42 -18.89 -11.03 2.22
CA GLY A 42 -19.50 -12.32 1.96
C GLY A 42 -19.47 -12.71 0.49
N GLU A 43 -19.79 -13.96 0.24
CA GLU A 43 -19.94 -14.50 -1.11
C GLU A 43 -21.02 -13.67 -1.86
N GLY A 44 -20.70 -13.29 -3.07
CA GLY A 44 -21.62 -12.54 -3.91
C GLY A 44 -21.63 -11.02 -3.69
N MET A 45 -20.84 -10.45 -2.76
CA MET A 45 -20.78 -9.01 -2.53
C MET A 45 -20.40 -8.18 -3.77
N PHE A 46 -19.72 -8.80 -4.72
CA PHE A 46 -19.31 -8.20 -6.00
C PHE A 46 -20.17 -8.67 -7.18
N LEU A 47 -21.40 -9.13 -6.91
CA LEU A 47 -22.36 -9.47 -7.97
C LEU A 47 -23.32 -8.32 -8.21
N ARG A 48 -23.65 -8.07 -9.48
CA ARG A 48 -24.74 -7.19 -9.90
C ARG A 48 -25.67 -7.98 -10.81
N GLY A 49 -26.92 -8.12 -10.41
CA GLY A 49 -27.90 -8.95 -11.16
C GLY A 49 -27.46 -10.42 -11.29
N GLY A 50 -26.78 -10.97 -10.28
CA GLY A 50 -26.29 -12.37 -10.27
C GLY A 50 -25.02 -12.63 -11.10
N LYS A 51 -24.40 -11.59 -11.67
CA LYS A 51 -23.15 -11.69 -12.45
C LYS A 51 -22.03 -10.93 -11.76
N ALA A 52 -20.80 -11.45 -11.88
CA ALA A 52 -19.63 -10.78 -11.35
C ALA A 52 -19.43 -9.41 -12.01
N ASP A 53 -19.26 -8.38 -11.19
CA ASP A 53 -18.97 -7.00 -11.58
C ASP A 53 -17.65 -6.56 -10.97
N ALA A 54 -16.58 -6.62 -11.78
CA ALA A 54 -15.24 -6.27 -11.34
C ALA A 54 -15.13 -4.81 -10.86
N SER A 55 -15.97 -3.90 -11.32
CA SER A 55 -15.96 -2.50 -10.87
C SER A 55 -16.25 -2.36 -9.37
N LEU A 56 -17.08 -3.25 -8.81
CA LEU A 56 -17.41 -3.26 -7.38
C LEU A 56 -16.23 -3.63 -6.48
N SER A 57 -15.29 -4.44 -7.00
CA SER A 57 -14.09 -4.84 -6.27
C SER A 57 -12.89 -3.92 -6.51
N GLN A 58 -12.98 -3.03 -7.49
CA GLN A 58 -11.90 -2.12 -7.85
C GLN A 58 -12.17 -0.69 -7.36
N ASN A 59 -13.42 -0.23 -7.41
CA ASN A 59 -13.80 1.13 -7.11
C ASN A 59 -14.96 1.20 -6.12
N GLY A 60 -14.99 2.29 -5.36
CA GLY A 60 -16.09 2.59 -4.47
C GLY A 60 -16.04 1.89 -3.11
N PRO A 61 -17.13 1.99 -2.35
CA PRO A 61 -17.12 1.66 -0.93
C PRO A 61 -17.00 0.16 -0.62
N LEU A 62 -17.38 -0.72 -1.54
CA LEU A 62 -17.22 -2.18 -1.36
C LEU A 62 -15.79 -2.64 -1.61
N ALA A 63 -14.99 -1.88 -2.39
CA ALA A 63 -13.59 -2.17 -2.66
C ALA A 63 -12.67 -1.81 -1.47
N CYS A 64 -13.18 -1.11 -0.46
CA CYS A 64 -12.39 -0.68 0.69
C CYS A 64 -12.14 -1.84 1.67
N GLY A 65 -10.88 -2.06 2.02
CA GLY A 65 -10.47 -2.85 3.17
C GLY A 65 -10.18 -1.98 4.40
N VAL A 66 -10.05 -2.60 5.56
CA VAL A 66 -9.63 -1.91 6.78
C VAL A 66 -8.21 -1.38 6.58
N PRO A 67 -7.97 -0.06 6.69
CA PRO A 67 -6.65 0.52 6.54
C PRO A 67 -5.67 -0.02 7.57
N SER A 68 -4.46 -0.33 7.17
CA SER A 68 -3.55 -1.13 7.98
C SER A 68 -2.16 -0.53 8.13
N GLN A 69 -1.81 0.48 7.34
CA GLN A 69 -0.48 1.08 7.34
C GLN A 69 -0.08 1.62 8.72
N ILE A 70 -0.99 2.29 9.44
CA ILE A 70 -0.68 2.87 10.76
C ILE A 70 -0.37 1.78 11.79
N ALA A 71 -1.08 0.65 11.77
CA ALA A 71 -0.78 -0.49 12.67
C ALA A 71 0.59 -1.10 12.37
N ALA A 72 0.92 -1.28 11.09
CA ALA A 72 2.23 -1.80 10.69
C ALA A 72 3.37 -0.85 11.07
N ILE A 73 3.19 0.47 10.88
CA ILE A 73 4.17 1.49 11.31
C ILE A 73 4.31 1.48 12.84
N LYS A 74 3.22 1.34 13.58
CA LYS A 74 3.26 1.22 15.05
C LYS A 74 4.06 0.00 15.48
N GLN A 75 3.79 -1.16 14.89
CA GLN A 75 4.54 -2.38 15.18
C GLN A 75 6.02 -2.24 14.82
N MET A 76 6.33 -1.70 13.63
CA MET A 76 7.70 -1.41 13.20
C MET A 76 8.42 -0.48 14.19
N HIS A 77 7.75 0.59 14.62
CA HIS A 77 8.29 1.53 15.59
C HIS A 77 8.55 0.87 16.94
N THR A 78 7.63 0.05 17.43
CA THR A 78 7.81 -0.70 18.68
C THR A 78 9.00 -1.65 18.62
N LEU A 79 9.23 -2.32 17.48
CA LEU A 79 10.32 -3.29 17.31
C LEU A 79 11.69 -2.62 17.11
N ALA A 80 11.76 -1.51 16.40
CA ALA A 80 13.03 -0.95 15.94
C ALA A 80 13.11 0.58 15.93
N GLY A 81 12.06 1.29 16.30
CA GLY A 81 12.03 2.77 16.33
C GLY A 81 12.93 3.35 17.41
N ARG A 82 13.54 4.51 17.11
CA ARG A 82 14.37 5.29 18.04
C ARG A 82 13.87 6.70 18.26
N MET A 83 13.21 7.27 17.24
CA MET A 83 12.59 8.60 17.34
C MET A 83 11.32 8.51 18.18
N ALA A 84 10.94 9.63 18.82
CA ALA A 84 9.62 9.69 19.45
C ALA A 84 8.51 9.51 18.39
N TRP A 85 7.44 8.81 18.76
CA TRP A 85 6.35 8.52 17.82
C TRP A 85 5.82 9.77 17.10
N LYS A 86 5.58 10.83 17.85
CA LYS A 86 5.06 12.10 17.31
C LYS A 86 5.95 12.73 16.25
N ASP A 87 7.27 12.61 16.40
CA ASP A 87 8.22 13.25 15.50
C ASP A 87 8.27 12.58 14.11
N LEU A 88 7.81 11.32 14.01
CA LEU A 88 7.69 10.61 12.73
C LEU A 88 6.70 11.27 11.77
N PHE A 89 5.77 12.07 12.27
CA PHE A 89 4.69 12.68 11.48
C PHE A 89 5.00 14.10 11.02
N THR A 90 5.98 14.77 11.60
CA THR A 90 6.25 16.20 11.40
C THR A 90 6.38 16.60 9.93
N ASP A 91 7.22 15.90 9.17
CA ASP A 91 7.42 16.24 7.76
C ASP A 91 6.20 15.94 6.89
N ALA A 92 5.47 14.87 7.21
CA ALA A 92 4.26 14.53 6.49
C ALA A 92 3.12 15.52 6.77
N GLN A 93 2.99 15.98 8.02
CA GLN A 93 2.03 17.02 8.41
C GLN A 93 2.34 18.33 7.68
N ARG A 94 3.60 18.78 7.72
CA ARG A 94 4.04 19.98 7.04
C ARG A 94 3.75 19.91 5.54
N ALA A 95 4.16 18.81 4.89
CA ALA A 95 3.92 18.60 3.47
C ALA A 95 2.43 18.64 3.10
N ALA A 96 1.57 18.05 3.93
CA ALA A 96 0.14 18.04 3.70
C ALA A 96 -0.51 19.42 3.93
N LEU A 97 -0.02 20.17 4.93
CA LEU A 97 -0.58 21.48 5.31
C LEU A 97 -0.13 22.59 4.35
N GLU A 98 1.16 22.65 4.05
CA GLU A 98 1.75 23.69 3.18
C GLU A 98 1.53 23.38 1.69
N GLY A 99 1.26 22.11 1.37
CA GLY A 99 1.16 21.60 0.01
C GLY A 99 2.50 21.20 -0.57
N VAL A 100 2.44 20.28 -1.51
CA VAL A 100 3.59 19.83 -2.31
C VAL A 100 3.28 19.99 -3.79
N ALA A 101 4.29 20.31 -4.59
CA ALA A 101 4.12 20.33 -6.03
C ALA A 101 3.71 18.93 -6.54
N ALA A 102 2.58 18.84 -7.21
CA ALA A 102 2.11 17.58 -7.78
C ALA A 102 3.12 17.06 -8.81
N SER A 103 3.58 15.83 -8.62
CA SER A 103 4.47 15.20 -9.60
C SER A 103 3.72 14.88 -10.89
N LYS A 104 4.47 14.68 -11.98
CA LYS A 104 3.89 14.26 -13.27
C LYS A 104 3.04 12.99 -13.14
N SER A 105 3.48 12.04 -12.31
CA SER A 105 2.74 10.79 -12.04
C SER A 105 1.41 11.08 -11.36
N VAL A 106 1.43 11.87 -10.28
CA VAL A 106 0.22 12.26 -9.53
C VAL A 106 -0.76 13.01 -10.41
N ALA A 107 -0.31 14.05 -11.12
CA ALA A 107 -1.17 14.82 -12.00
C ALA A 107 -1.81 13.96 -13.12
N ARG A 108 -1.02 13.05 -13.70
CA ARG A 108 -1.53 12.09 -14.69
C ARG A 108 -2.57 11.16 -14.11
N THR A 109 -2.32 10.61 -12.91
CA THR A 109 -3.27 9.71 -12.25
C THR A 109 -4.57 10.42 -11.91
N ILE A 110 -4.52 11.66 -11.37
CA ILE A 110 -5.71 12.47 -11.11
C ILE A 110 -6.52 12.69 -12.39
N ALA A 111 -5.85 13.01 -13.50
CA ALA A 111 -6.51 13.22 -14.79
C ALA A 111 -7.14 11.91 -15.33
N THR A 112 -6.45 10.77 -15.19
CA THR A 112 -6.94 9.46 -15.65
C THR A 112 -8.16 9.00 -14.85
N GLU A 113 -8.15 9.21 -13.52
CA GLU A 113 -9.19 8.77 -12.59
C GLU A 113 -10.23 9.88 -12.29
N ALA A 114 -10.26 10.94 -13.09
CA ALA A 114 -11.05 12.14 -12.82
C ALA A 114 -12.54 11.84 -12.63
N ASP A 115 -13.12 10.98 -13.45
CA ASP A 115 -14.55 10.65 -13.38
C ASP A 115 -14.90 9.88 -12.09
N GLU A 116 -13.99 9.04 -11.61
CA GLU A 116 -14.17 8.33 -10.34
C GLU A 116 -14.00 9.28 -9.15
N LEU A 117 -12.94 10.09 -9.14
CA LEU A 117 -12.64 11.02 -8.06
C LEU A 117 -13.74 12.08 -7.86
N ARG A 118 -14.38 12.55 -8.95
CA ARG A 118 -15.48 13.52 -8.90
C ARG A 118 -16.74 13.00 -8.23
N LYS A 119 -16.94 11.69 -8.15
CA LYS A 119 -18.08 11.10 -7.44
C LYS A 119 -18.05 11.38 -5.93
N TYR A 120 -16.88 11.70 -5.39
CA TYR A 120 -16.65 11.91 -3.97
C TYR A 120 -16.32 13.38 -3.70
N PRO A 121 -17.22 14.15 -3.06
CA PRO A 121 -17.03 15.59 -2.85
C PRO A 121 -15.73 15.95 -2.16
N ALA A 122 -15.30 15.18 -1.16
CA ALA A 122 -14.02 15.41 -0.46
C ALA A 122 -12.81 15.23 -1.38
N SER A 123 -12.82 14.21 -2.24
CA SER A 123 -11.75 14.00 -3.24
C SER A 123 -11.79 15.11 -4.30
N SER A 124 -12.99 15.48 -4.74
CA SER A 124 -13.16 16.56 -5.72
C SER A 124 -12.58 17.89 -5.21
N ALA A 125 -12.81 18.22 -3.94
CA ALA A 125 -12.31 19.45 -3.33
C ALA A 125 -10.78 19.51 -3.21
N ILE A 126 -10.10 18.34 -3.21
CA ILE A 126 -8.64 18.25 -3.09
C ILE A 126 -7.97 18.26 -4.48
N TYR A 127 -8.55 17.53 -5.44
CA TYR A 127 -7.87 17.20 -6.70
C TYR A 127 -8.32 18.04 -7.89
N PHE A 128 -9.33 18.91 -7.73
CA PHE A 128 -9.84 19.74 -8.80
C PHE A 128 -9.99 21.19 -8.36
N HIS A 129 -9.78 22.10 -9.31
CA HIS A 129 -10.06 23.53 -9.14
C HIS A 129 -11.57 23.82 -9.15
N SER A 130 -11.96 25.01 -8.76
CA SER A 130 -13.37 25.45 -8.74
C SER A 130 -14.05 25.44 -10.12
N ASP A 131 -13.26 25.54 -11.20
CA ASP A 131 -13.73 25.39 -12.57
C ASP A 131 -13.87 23.94 -13.04
N GLY A 132 -13.55 22.96 -12.17
CA GLY A 132 -13.61 21.53 -12.44
C GLY A 132 -12.36 20.98 -13.17
N THR A 133 -11.34 21.79 -13.43
CA THR A 133 -10.09 21.29 -14.01
C THR A 133 -9.25 20.55 -12.97
N ALA A 134 -8.58 19.47 -13.38
CA ALA A 134 -7.72 18.69 -12.49
C ALA A 134 -6.41 19.44 -12.18
N ILE A 135 -5.89 19.24 -10.98
CA ILE A 135 -4.55 19.72 -10.57
C ILE A 135 -3.50 19.20 -11.56
N ARG A 136 -2.60 20.08 -12.00
CA ARG A 136 -1.55 19.81 -12.99
C ARG A 136 -0.19 19.58 -12.34
N GLU A 137 0.73 19.05 -13.12
CA GLU A 137 2.14 18.94 -12.72
C GLU A 137 2.69 20.29 -12.26
N GLY A 138 3.36 20.31 -11.09
CA GLY A 138 3.94 21.49 -10.49
C GLY A 138 2.98 22.34 -9.65
N GLU A 139 1.67 22.14 -9.76
CA GLU A 139 0.71 22.85 -8.93
C GLU A 139 0.69 22.31 -7.49
N PRO A 140 0.39 23.16 -6.49
CA PRO A 140 0.39 22.74 -5.09
C PRO A 140 -0.80 21.83 -4.78
N LEU A 141 -0.52 20.64 -4.26
CA LEU A 141 -1.51 19.73 -3.70
C LEU A 141 -1.56 19.92 -2.18
N VAL A 142 -2.59 20.60 -1.69
CA VAL A 142 -2.80 20.90 -0.26
C VAL A 142 -3.85 19.95 0.30
N GLN A 143 -3.54 19.27 1.42
CA GLN A 143 -4.39 18.24 2.02
C GLN A 143 -4.58 18.51 3.53
N LYS A 144 -5.30 19.59 3.87
CA LYS A 144 -5.47 20.06 5.27
C LYS A 144 -6.09 19.01 6.19
N ASP A 145 -7.08 18.28 5.71
CA ASP A 145 -7.74 17.22 6.51
C ASP A 145 -6.80 16.06 6.79
N LEU A 146 -5.94 15.72 5.82
CA LEU A 146 -4.88 14.73 6.02
C LEU A 146 -3.85 15.22 7.05
N ALA A 147 -3.45 16.49 6.99
CA ALA A 147 -2.55 17.09 7.99
C ALA A 147 -3.13 16.97 9.41
N SER A 148 -4.40 17.33 9.60
CA SER A 148 -5.09 17.22 10.89
C SER A 148 -5.22 15.77 11.36
N THR A 149 -5.44 14.85 10.44
CA THR A 149 -5.49 13.41 10.74
C THR A 149 -4.14 12.89 11.19
N LEU A 150 -3.06 13.26 10.49
CA LEU A 150 -1.70 12.89 10.86
C LEU A 150 -1.29 13.49 12.22
N GLU A 151 -1.68 14.73 12.51
CA GLU A 151 -1.48 15.36 13.82
C GLU A 151 -2.19 14.59 14.93
N SER A 152 -3.45 14.23 14.71
CA SER A 152 -4.22 13.47 15.70
C SER A 152 -3.57 12.11 16.00
N ILE A 153 -3.07 11.41 14.98
CA ILE A 153 -2.35 10.14 15.15
C ILE A 153 -1.01 10.37 15.87
N ALA A 154 -0.30 11.46 15.56
CA ALA A 154 0.96 11.81 16.20
C ALA A 154 0.81 12.05 17.70
N VAL A 155 -0.24 12.77 18.11
CA VAL A 155 -0.48 13.18 19.48
C VAL A 155 -1.17 12.08 20.31
N GLN A 156 -2.17 11.41 19.72
CA GLN A 156 -3.04 10.47 20.44
C GLN A 156 -2.71 8.99 20.17
N GLY A 157 -1.72 8.70 19.32
CA GLY A 157 -1.34 7.33 19.00
C GLY A 157 -2.20 6.68 17.89
N SER A 158 -1.86 5.44 17.60
CA SER A 158 -2.61 4.61 16.64
C SER A 158 -4.02 4.27 17.12
N GLU A 159 -4.25 4.35 18.41
CA GLU A 159 -5.53 4.09 19.08
C GLU A 159 -6.60 5.10 18.61
N TRP A 160 -6.22 6.36 18.40
CA TRP A 160 -7.13 7.35 17.82
C TRP A 160 -7.66 6.94 16.43
N PHE A 161 -6.81 6.25 15.65
CA PHE A 161 -7.17 5.80 14.30
C PHE A 161 -8.07 4.56 14.33
N TYR A 162 -7.76 3.55 15.14
CA TYR A 162 -8.45 2.26 15.14
C TYR A 162 -9.61 2.17 16.14
N GLU A 163 -9.51 2.83 17.27
CA GLU A 163 -10.49 2.73 18.38
C GLU A 163 -11.28 4.02 18.57
N GLY A 164 -10.71 5.13 18.08
CA GLY A 164 -11.19 6.48 18.31
C GLY A 164 -12.07 7.06 17.20
N PRO A 165 -12.08 8.39 17.09
CA PRO A 165 -12.99 9.13 16.21
C PRO A 165 -12.82 8.83 14.72
N PHE A 166 -11.60 8.49 14.26
CA PHE A 166 -11.37 8.19 12.85
C PHE A 166 -12.17 6.96 12.42
N ALA A 167 -12.06 5.84 13.15
CA ALA A 167 -12.79 4.61 12.85
C ALA A 167 -14.30 4.85 12.75
N SER A 168 -14.85 5.60 13.71
CA SER A 168 -16.28 5.90 13.75
C SER A 168 -16.73 6.76 12.56
N LYS A 169 -15.96 7.81 12.24
CA LYS A 169 -16.26 8.71 11.11
C LYS A 169 -16.13 7.98 9.77
N CYS A 170 -15.06 7.21 9.59
CA CYS A 170 -14.80 6.46 8.36
C CYS A 170 -15.88 5.40 8.12
N ALA A 171 -16.21 4.58 9.12
CA ALA A 171 -17.28 3.59 9.04
C ALA A 171 -18.63 4.23 8.76
N GLY A 172 -18.95 5.34 9.43
CA GLY A 172 -20.21 6.09 9.20
C GLY A 172 -20.32 6.62 7.77
N TYR A 173 -19.24 7.20 7.24
CA TYR A 173 -19.19 7.66 5.85
C TYR A 173 -19.32 6.51 4.86
N LEU A 174 -18.53 5.45 5.01
CA LEU A 174 -18.61 4.28 4.11
C LEU A 174 -20.01 3.67 4.11
N LYS A 175 -20.65 3.53 5.28
CA LYS A 175 -22.02 3.06 5.39
C LYS A 175 -23.01 3.95 4.62
N SER A 176 -22.83 5.28 4.66
CA SER A 176 -23.73 6.22 3.98
C SER A 176 -23.68 6.12 2.45
N ILE A 177 -22.58 5.59 1.90
CA ILE A 177 -22.37 5.40 0.46
C ILE A 177 -22.42 3.91 0.02
N GLY A 178 -22.90 3.01 0.89
CA GLY A 178 -23.11 1.60 0.57
C GLY A 178 -21.92 0.67 0.88
N GLY A 179 -20.94 1.12 1.68
CA GLY A 179 -19.85 0.29 2.16
C GLY A 179 -20.24 -0.61 3.33
N ILE A 180 -19.39 -1.60 3.60
CA ILE A 180 -19.62 -2.64 4.60
C ILE A 180 -18.73 -2.53 5.83
N LEU A 181 -17.68 -1.70 5.79
CA LEU A 181 -16.77 -1.56 6.93
C LEU A 181 -17.48 -0.90 8.11
N THR A 182 -17.29 -1.49 9.28
CA THR A 182 -17.85 -1.03 10.55
C THR A 182 -16.71 -0.55 11.47
N ARG A 183 -17.06 0.15 12.55
CA ARG A 183 -16.09 0.51 13.59
C ARG A 183 -15.42 -0.73 14.20
N ASP A 184 -16.16 -1.83 14.35
CA ASP A 184 -15.62 -3.06 14.94
C ASP A 184 -14.56 -3.73 14.06
N ASP A 185 -14.64 -3.56 12.74
CA ASP A 185 -13.60 -4.01 11.82
C ASP A 185 -12.26 -3.28 12.08
N PHE A 186 -12.32 -1.96 12.30
CA PHE A 186 -11.13 -1.18 12.69
C PHE A 186 -10.59 -1.63 14.05
N LEU A 187 -11.45 -1.79 15.04
CA LEU A 187 -11.11 -2.20 16.39
C LEU A 187 -10.46 -3.60 16.41
N ALA A 188 -10.89 -4.49 15.53
CA ALA A 188 -10.39 -5.86 15.43
C ALA A 188 -9.08 -5.97 14.65
N TYR A 189 -8.72 -4.95 13.85
CA TYR A 189 -7.53 -5.03 12.98
C TYR A 189 -6.24 -5.16 13.80
N ARG A 190 -5.37 -6.07 13.37
CA ARG A 190 -3.98 -6.23 13.88
C ARG A 190 -3.05 -6.57 12.74
N SER A 191 -1.91 -5.88 12.65
CA SER A 191 -0.81 -6.31 11.79
C SER A 191 -0.22 -7.64 12.27
N LYS A 192 0.36 -8.41 11.36
CA LYS A 192 0.85 -9.77 11.67
C LYS A 192 2.36 -9.84 11.45
N GLU A 193 3.06 -10.49 12.35
CA GLU A 193 4.45 -10.88 12.09
C GLU A 193 4.48 -12.18 11.30
N ARG A 194 5.33 -12.22 10.28
CA ARG A 194 5.51 -13.36 9.37
C ARG A 194 6.96 -13.81 9.42
N THR A 195 7.20 -15.05 9.03
CA THR A 195 8.56 -15.57 8.83
C THR A 195 9.04 -15.17 7.44
N ALA A 196 10.12 -14.37 7.35
CA ALA A 196 10.70 -13.96 6.08
C ALA A 196 11.21 -15.16 5.27
N ILE A 197 11.04 -15.10 3.95
CA ILE A 197 11.64 -16.09 3.03
C ILE A 197 13.13 -15.81 2.93
N ARG A 198 13.93 -16.87 3.03
CA ARG A 198 15.39 -16.81 2.86
C ARG A 198 15.80 -17.75 1.75
N THR A 199 16.60 -17.26 0.82
CA THR A 199 17.24 -18.05 -0.24
C THR A 199 18.67 -17.61 -0.44
N LYS A 200 19.47 -18.46 -1.07
CA LYS A 200 20.81 -18.11 -1.48
C LYS A 200 20.87 -17.93 -3.00
N TYR A 201 21.62 -16.95 -3.42
CA TYR A 201 21.96 -16.76 -4.81
C TYR A 201 23.44 -16.34 -4.90
N ARG A 202 24.26 -17.14 -5.52
CA ARG A 202 25.73 -16.99 -5.49
C ARG A 202 26.24 -16.96 -4.04
N ASN A 203 26.94 -15.91 -3.68
CA ASN A 203 27.48 -15.70 -2.34
C ASN A 203 26.58 -14.81 -1.46
N TYR A 204 25.34 -14.54 -1.91
CA TYR A 204 24.42 -13.65 -1.21
C TYR A 204 23.27 -14.42 -0.57
N GLU A 205 22.90 -14.01 0.63
CA GLU A 205 21.60 -14.34 1.19
C GLU A 205 20.58 -13.30 0.71
N VAL A 206 19.49 -13.78 0.13
CA VAL A 206 18.37 -12.93 -0.30
C VAL A 206 17.21 -13.16 0.64
N ILE A 207 16.71 -12.06 1.23
CA ILE A 207 15.60 -12.09 2.17
C ILE A 207 14.41 -11.42 1.51
N GLY A 208 13.30 -12.14 1.40
CA GLY A 208 12.08 -11.69 0.76
C GLY A 208 10.87 -11.70 1.70
N PHE A 209 9.87 -10.90 1.38
CA PHE A 209 8.61 -10.91 2.11
C PHE A 209 7.79 -12.17 1.72
N PRO A 210 7.20 -12.89 2.70
CA PRO A 210 6.38 -14.08 2.42
C PRO A 210 4.97 -13.70 1.92
N PRO A 211 4.11 -14.67 1.61
CA PRO A 211 2.70 -14.38 1.41
C PRO A 211 2.09 -13.55 2.57
N PRO A 212 1.23 -12.56 2.25
CA PRO A 212 0.47 -12.38 1.01
C PRO A 212 1.23 -11.69 -0.12
N SER A 213 2.52 -11.37 0.03
CA SER A 213 3.34 -10.91 -1.08
C SER A 213 3.83 -12.09 -1.92
N SER A 214 3.63 -12.00 -3.23
CA SER A 214 4.22 -12.95 -4.17
C SER A 214 5.72 -12.69 -4.42
N GLY A 215 6.19 -11.47 -4.09
CA GLY A 215 7.52 -10.99 -4.47
C GLY A 215 8.66 -11.85 -3.93
N GLY A 216 8.69 -12.11 -2.63
CA GLY A 216 9.79 -12.87 -2.03
C GLY A 216 9.91 -14.28 -2.56
N MET A 217 8.78 -14.99 -2.69
CA MET A 217 8.77 -16.38 -3.18
C MET A 217 9.17 -16.47 -4.65
N HIS A 218 8.61 -15.63 -5.52
CA HIS A 218 8.90 -15.70 -6.95
C HIS A 218 10.31 -15.18 -7.28
N ILE A 219 10.82 -14.19 -6.55
CA ILE A 219 12.21 -13.77 -6.67
C ILE A 219 13.15 -14.91 -6.27
N ALA A 220 12.87 -15.59 -5.16
CA ALA A 220 13.65 -16.77 -4.73
C ALA A 220 13.63 -17.86 -5.82
N GLN A 221 12.46 -18.20 -6.35
CA GLN A 221 12.30 -19.16 -7.43
C GLN A 221 13.09 -18.78 -8.68
N MET A 222 12.98 -17.52 -9.13
CA MET A 222 13.71 -17.03 -10.30
C MET A 222 15.23 -17.08 -10.08
N LEU A 223 15.72 -16.67 -8.92
CA LEU A 223 17.14 -16.72 -8.59
C LEU A 223 17.68 -18.15 -8.56
N MET A 224 16.92 -19.09 -7.99
CA MET A 224 17.27 -20.52 -7.99
C MET A 224 17.36 -21.09 -9.41
N MET A 225 16.45 -20.73 -10.32
CA MET A 225 16.51 -21.13 -11.72
C MET A 225 17.68 -20.50 -12.47
N LEU A 226 18.09 -19.27 -12.10
CA LEU A 226 19.24 -18.59 -12.70
C LEU A 226 20.60 -19.07 -12.15
N GLU A 227 20.63 -19.74 -11.00
CA GLU A 227 21.86 -20.14 -10.31
C GLU A 227 22.84 -20.94 -11.18
N PRO A 228 22.40 -21.92 -12.02
CA PRO A 228 23.31 -22.72 -12.84
C PRO A 228 23.96 -21.94 -14.00
N TYR A 229 23.47 -20.75 -14.34
CA TYR A 229 23.88 -20.04 -15.56
C TYR A 229 24.83 -18.88 -15.25
N PRO A 230 25.83 -18.62 -16.10
CA PRO A 230 26.77 -17.50 -15.92
C PRO A 230 26.15 -16.18 -16.43
N VAL A 231 25.01 -15.78 -15.85
CA VAL A 231 24.18 -14.64 -16.32
C VAL A 231 24.97 -13.34 -16.45
N GLY A 232 25.91 -13.07 -15.53
CA GLY A 232 26.74 -11.86 -15.60
C GLY A 232 27.71 -11.86 -16.77
N ALA A 233 28.21 -13.01 -17.19
CA ALA A 233 29.01 -13.15 -18.41
C ALA A 233 28.13 -13.01 -19.66
N TRP A 234 26.98 -13.69 -19.69
CA TRP A 234 26.05 -13.64 -20.81
C TRP A 234 25.50 -12.24 -21.08
N MET A 235 25.20 -11.49 -20.05
CA MET A 235 24.72 -10.10 -20.22
C MET A 235 25.72 -9.24 -21.05
N ARG A 236 27.04 -9.53 -20.96
CA ARG A 236 28.07 -8.79 -21.70
C ARG A 236 28.42 -9.41 -23.06
N SER A 237 28.44 -10.73 -23.16
CA SER A 237 28.96 -11.44 -24.34
C SER A 237 27.87 -12.08 -25.20
N ARG A 238 26.70 -12.34 -24.65
CA ARG A 238 25.57 -13.01 -25.31
C ARG A 238 24.24 -12.46 -24.79
N PRO A 239 23.95 -11.16 -24.98
CA PRO A 239 22.77 -10.51 -24.40
C PRO A 239 21.46 -11.17 -24.84
N GLU A 240 21.37 -11.68 -26.06
CA GLU A 240 20.21 -12.42 -26.54
C GLU A 240 19.91 -13.68 -25.72
N ALA A 241 20.94 -14.46 -25.37
CA ALA A 241 20.80 -15.63 -24.51
C ALA A 241 20.41 -15.25 -23.08
N TYR A 242 20.98 -14.17 -22.55
CA TYR A 242 20.62 -13.63 -21.25
C TYR A 242 19.15 -13.23 -21.18
N TYR A 243 18.68 -12.41 -22.11
CA TYR A 243 17.29 -11.97 -22.11
C TYR A 243 16.31 -13.11 -22.38
N HIS A 244 16.66 -14.05 -23.28
CA HIS A 244 15.87 -15.25 -23.49
C HIS A 244 15.69 -16.07 -22.21
N LEU A 245 16.81 -16.37 -21.53
CA LEU A 245 16.77 -17.09 -20.25
C LEU A 245 15.95 -16.34 -19.19
N LEU A 246 16.12 -15.03 -19.07
CA LEU A 246 15.36 -14.22 -18.12
C LEU A 246 13.84 -14.30 -18.40
N CYS A 247 13.44 -14.17 -19.64
CA CYS A 247 12.05 -14.32 -20.04
C CYS A 247 11.49 -15.71 -19.70
N GLU A 248 12.25 -16.77 -19.97
CA GLU A 248 11.83 -18.14 -19.67
C GLU A 248 11.70 -18.42 -18.17
N VAL A 249 12.59 -17.89 -17.38
CA VAL A 249 12.54 -17.96 -15.91
C VAL A 249 11.33 -17.18 -15.37
N MET A 250 11.11 -15.97 -15.86
CA MET A 250 9.95 -15.16 -15.49
C MET A 250 8.63 -15.84 -15.88
N LYS A 251 8.51 -16.39 -17.08
CA LYS A 251 7.31 -17.13 -17.53
C LYS A 251 6.93 -18.21 -16.54
N ARG A 252 7.88 -19.00 -16.05
CA ARG A 252 7.63 -20.09 -15.08
C ARG A 252 7.14 -19.53 -13.75
N ALA A 253 7.85 -18.54 -13.22
CA ALA A 253 7.48 -17.93 -11.94
C ALA A 253 6.09 -17.27 -12.00
N PHE A 254 5.75 -16.60 -13.12
CA PHE A 254 4.44 -15.99 -13.29
C PHE A 254 3.32 -17.02 -13.59
N ALA A 255 3.64 -18.15 -14.21
CA ALA A 255 2.68 -19.25 -14.37
C ALA A 255 2.28 -19.82 -12.99
N ASP A 256 3.27 -20.09 -12.12
CA ASP A 256 3.00 -20.55 -10.76
C ASP A 256 2.20 -19.51 -9.96
N ARG A 257 2.54 -18.22 -10.10
CA ARG A 257 1.78 -17.13 -9.47
C ARG A 257 0.33 -17.06 -9.92
N ALA A 258 0.06 -17.37 -11.18
CA ALA A 258 -1.31 -17.34 -11.72
C ALA A 258 -2.13 -18.56 -11.27
N TYR A 259 -1.47 -19.66 -10.93
CA TYR A 259 -2.11 -20.88 -10.47
C TYR A 259 -2.48 -20.82 -8.97
N TRP A 260 -1.63 -20.23 -8.14
CA TRP A 260 -1.77 -20.12 -6.67
C TRP A 260 -2.29 -18.76 -6.23
#